data_ff9d2070eeaef3f22eb4d9d204cfce8c
#
_entry.id   ff9d2070eeaef3f22eb4d9d204cfce8c
#
_cell.length_a   1.000
_cell.length_b   1.000
_cell.length_c   1.000
_cell.angle_alpha   90.00
_cell.angle_beta   90.00
_cell.angle_gamma   90.00
#
_symmetry.space_group_name_H-M   'P 1'
#
loop_
_entity.id
_entity.type
_entity.pdbx_description
1 polymer ?
#
loop_
_entity_poly.entity_id
_entity_poly.type
_entity_poly.pdbx_seq_one_letter_code
_entity_poly.pdbx_strand_id
1 'polypeptide(L)'
;MTTAVWTTLPYIAFTSFLLGHLWRYRTDQFGWTTRSSQVYESRLLRLGSPLFHFGMLGVIGGHVLGVLIPQSWTDAVGVSEHLYHVVAVSAGSIAGFAVIAGIGILLYRRFTVSAVRQATTTNDKLMYLLLAAALITGLLNTLGSNLLWGTYNYRETVSPWFRSLFTLHPHPDLMIGTPWTFQVHGLIVLTLIGFWPYTRLVHMFSAPVGYLVRPYVVYRSKPTHAVDKRRFARAWETPALPRK
;
A
#
# COMPACT_ATOMS: atom_id res chain seq x y z
N MET A 1 23.43 3.92 -15.05
CA MET A 1 23.41 4.08 -13.59
C MET A 1 24.61 3.37 -12.99
N THR A 2 25.18 3.92 -11.94
CA THR A 2 26.43 3.40 -11.36
C THR A 2 26.14 2.20 -10.44
N THR A 3 27.12 1.29 -10.33
CA THR A 3 27.13 0.15 -9.40
C THR A 3 26.75 0.59 -7.97
N ALA A 4 27.27 1.74 -7.52
CA ALA A 4 27.00 2.29 -6.20
C ALA A 4 25.49 2.50 -5.90
N VAL A 5 24.69 2.89 -6.89
CA VAL A 5 23.25 3.09 -6.71
C VAL A 5 22.56 1.78 -6.32
N TRP A 6 22.84 0.69 -7.06
CA TRP A 6 22.18 -0.60 -6.83
C TRP A 6 22.77 -1.41 -5.67
N THR A 7 23.88 -0.94 -5.11
CA THR A 7 24.47 -1.49 -3.90
C THR A 7 24.03 -0.72 -2.66
N THR A 8 24.15 0.62 -2.67
CA THR A 8 24.03 1.44 -1.45
C THR A 8 22.59 1.90 -1.20
N LEU A 9 21.88 2.33 -2.26
CA LEU A 9 20.52 2.88 -2.09
C LEU A 9 19.53 1.91 -1.45
N PRO A 10 19.51 0.60 -1.78
CA PRO A 10 18.62 -0.35 -1.12
C PRO A 10 18.84 -0.39 0.39
N TYR A 11 20.09 -0.42 0.85
CA TYR A 11 20.38 -0.45 2.30
C TYR A 11 20.01 0.85 2.99
N ILE A 12 20.19 2.01 2.35
CA ILE A 12 19.72 3.28 2.86
C ILE A 12 18.20 3.26 3.00
N ALA A 13 17.48 2.80 1.98
CA ALA A 13 16.03 2.71 1.97
C ALA A 13 15.51 1.76 3.07
N PHE A 14 16.08 0.57 3.20
CA PHE A 14 15.69 -0.40 4.24
C PHE A 14 16.06 0.07 5.64
N THR A 15 17.21 0.71 5.82
CA THR A 15 17.59 1.29 7.11
C THR A 15 16.63 2.40 7.51
N SER A 16 16.32 3.33 6.60
CA SER A 16 15.32 4.37 6.83
C SER A 16 13.96 3.76 7.16
N PHE A 17 13.54 2.73 6.43
CA PHE A 17 12.29 2.02 6.67
C PHE A 17 12.23 1.43 8.08
N LEU A 18 13.23 0.66 8.48
CA LEU A 18 13.26 -0.01 9.79
C LEU A 18 13.38 0.99 10.94
N LEU A 19 14.38 1.86 10.88
CA LEU A 19 14.63 2.83 11.95
C LEU A 19 13.51 3.87 12.02
N GLY A 20 12.98 4.31 10.89
CA GLY A 20 11.86 5.24 10.82
C GLY A 20 10.57 4.67 11.44
N HIS A 21 10.25 3.39 11.19
CA HIS A 21 9.11 2.74 11.83
C HIS A 21 9.33 2.56 13.34
N LEU A 22 10.53 2.13 13.76
CA LEU A 22 10.88 1.99 15.18
C LEU A 22 10.80 3.32 15.92
N TRP A 23 11.35 4.38 15.32
CA TRP A 23 11.28 5.73 15.86
C TRP A 23 9.82 6.20 16.00
N ARG A 24 9.04 6.06 14.94
CA ARG A 24 7.65 6.50 14.94
C ARG A 24 6.78 5.68 15.90
N TYR A 25 7.01 4.39 15.99
CA TYR A 25 6.32 3.53 16.97
C TYR A 25 6.56 3.99 18.43
N ARG A 26 7.74 4.52 18.72
CA ARG A 26 8.06 5.02 20.05
C ARG A 26 7.59 6.45 20.33
N THR A 27 7.56 7.30 19.31
CA THR A 27 7.36 8.75 19.49
C THR A 27 6.00 9.24 18.97
N ASP A 28 5.37 8.55 18.04
CA ASP A 28 4.12 9.00 17.37
C ASP A 28 3.16 7.84 17.15
N GLN A 29 2.77 7.13 18.21
CA GLN A 29 1.85 6.00 18.12
C GLN A 29 0.45 6.41 17.61
N PHE A 30 -0.02 7.59 18.00
CA PHE A 30 -1.31 8.12 17.56
C PHE A 30 -1.31 8.55 16.08
N GLY A 31 -0.15 8.80 15.50
CA GLY A 31 0.02 9.08 14.07
C GLY A 31 -0.05 7.84 13.17
N TRP A 32 -0.07 6.63 13.74
CA TRP A 32 -0.20 5.37 13.01
C TRP A 32 -1.64 5.12 12.54
N THR A 33 -2.16 6.04 11.77
CA THR A 33 -3.54 5.98 11.30
C THR A 33 -3.62 6.28 9.81
N THR A 34 -4.72 5.88 9.19
CA THR A 34 -5.04 6.23 7.79
C THR A 34 -5.31 7.71 7.61
N ARG A 35 -5.50 8.49 8.71
CA ARG A 35 -6.06 9.84 8.70
C ARG A 35 -7.30 9.89 7.81
N SER A 36 -8.27 9.01 8.13
CA SER A 36 -9.48 8.82 7.32
C SER A 36 -10.24 10.12 7.15
N SER A 37 -10.62 10.40 5.91
CA SER A 37 -11.47 11.53 5.53
C SER A 37 -12.90 11.11 5.20
N GLN A 38 -13.34 9.93 5.68
CA GLN A 38 -14.68 9.37 5.40
C GLN A 38 -15.82 10.29 5.87
N VAL A 39 -15.60 11.04 6.95
CA VAL A 39 -16.57 12.02 7.48
C VAL A 39 -16.89 13.13 6.46
N TYR A 40 -15.91 13.50 5.65
CA TYR A 40 -16.08 14.57 4.66
C TYR A 40 -16.77 14.12 3.37
N GLU A 41 -16.51 12.87 2.95
CA GLU A 41 -17.11 12.27 1.77
C GLU A 41 -16.93 10.74 1.84
N SER A 42 -17.98 9.96 1.65
CA SER A 42 -17.96 8.51 1.80
C SER A 42 -18.24 7.73 0.51
N ARG A 43 -18.93 8.32 -0.49
CA ARG A 43 -19.37 7.60 -1.70
C ARG A 43 -18.19 7.16 -2.57
N LEU A 44 -17.32 8.10 -2.94
CA LEU A 44 -16.13 7.81 -3.74
C LEU A 44 -15.13 6.96 -2.95
N LEU A 45 -15.02 7.20 -1.63
CA LEU A 45 -14.16 6.41 -0.76
C LEU A 45 -14.58 4.94 -0.70
N ARG A 46 -15.89 4.65 -0.60
CA ARG A 46 -16.42 3.27 -0.57
C ARG A 46 -16.14 2.49 -1.85
N LEU A 47 -15.99 3.16 -2.98
CA LEU A 47 -15.63 2.54 -4.25
C LEU A 47 -14.11 2.44 -4.41
N GLY A 48 -13.42 3.56 -4.26
CA GLY A 48 -11.99 3.66 -4.57
C GLY A 48 -11.11 2.90 -3.56
N SER A 49 -11.47 2.90 -2.27
CA SER A 49 -10.63 2.29 -1.24
C SER A 49 -10.57 0.76 -1.34
N PRO A 50 -11.68 0.01 -1.42
CA PRO A 50 -11.62 -1.44 -1.61
C PRO A 50 -10.90 -1.83 -2.90
N LEU A 51 -11.21 -1.14 -4.02
CA LEU A 51 -10.59 -1.42 -5.31
C LEU A 51 -9.05 -1.24 -5.25
N PHE A 52 -8.60 -0.16 -4.62
CA PHE A 52 -7.18 0.10 -4.38
C PHE A 52 -6.55 -0.98 -3.49
N HIS A 53 -7.16 -1.31 -2.35
CA HIS A 53 -6.53 -2.22 -1.39
C HIS A 53 -6.51 -3.66 -1.88
N PHE A 54 -7.57 -4.17 -2.49
CA PHE A 54 -7.56 -5.52 -3.08
C PHE A 54 -6.61 -5.61 -4.28
N GLY A 55 -6.59 -4.59 -5.15
CA GLY A 55 -5.59 -4.49 -6.21
C GLY A 55 -4.16 -4.47 -5.66
N MET A 56 -3.91 -3.70 -4.60
CA MET A 56 -2.60 -3.61 -3.95
C MET A 56 -2.17 -4.94 -3.33
N LEU A 57 -3.08 -5.68 -2.69
CA LEU A 57 -2.78 -7.02 -2.18
C LEU A 57 -2.36 -7.97 -3.32
N GLY A 58 -3.04 -7.90 -4.47
CA GLY A 58 -2.65 -8.65 -5.66
C GLY A 58 -1.26 -8.25 -6.17
N VAL A 59 -0.98 -6.95 -6.25
CA VAL A 59 0.35 -6.42 -6.65
C VAL A 59 1.44 -6.86 -5.69
N ILE A 60 1.23 -6.73 -4.38
CA ILE A 60 2.21 -7.18 -3.36
C ILE A 60 2.41 -8.69 -3.45
N GLY A 61 1.33 -9.47 -3.57
CA GLY A 61 1.40 -10.92 -3.74
C GLY A 61 2.22 -11.32 -4.98
N GLY A 62 2.01 -10.64 -6.10
CA GLY A 62 2.80 -10.83 -7.32
C GLY A 62 4.30 -10.52 -7.13
N HIS A 63 4.62 -9.46 -6.39
CA HIS A 63 6.03 -9.15 -6.05
C HIS A 63 6.64 -10.21 -5.13
N VAL A 64 5.90 -10.69 -4.13
CA VAL A 64 6.38 -11.78 -3.25
C VAL A 64 6.68 -13.02 -4.10
N LEU A 65 5.77 -13.45 -4.95
CA LEU A 65 5.95 -14.62 -5.80
C LEU A 65 7.06 -14.43 -6.85
N GLY A 66 7.13 -13.26 -7.46
CA GLY A 66 8.07 -13.00 -8.57
C GLY A 66 9.47 -12.64 -8.12
N VAL A 67 9.63 -11.92 -7.01
CA VAL A 67 10.92 -11.36 -6.60
C VAL A 67 11.56 -12.18 -5.48
N LEU A 68 10.77 -12.65 -4.50
CA LEU A 68 11.31 -13.39 -3.35
C LEU A 68 11.44 -14.88 -3.62
N ILE A 69 10.47 -15.50 -4.33
CA ILE A 69 10.50 -16.94 -4.58
C ILE A 69 11.39 -17.24 -5.78
N PRO A 70 12.46 -18.07 -5.60
CA PRO A 70 13.33 -18.49 -6.69
C PRO A 70 12.57 -19.27 -7.78
N GLN A 71 12.99 -19.12 -9.03
CA GLN A 71 12.45 -19.89 -10.15
C GLN A 71 12.57 -21.39 -9.90
N SER A 72 13.70 -21.85 -9.35
CA SER A 72 13.94 -23.26 -9.04
C SER A 72 12.87 -23.88 -8.11
N TRP A 73 12.23 -23.09 -7.25
CA TRP A 73 11.17 -23.60 -6.39
C TRP A 73 9.86 -23.82 -7.15
N THR A 74 9.55 -22.93 -8.10
CA THR A 74 8.36 -23.12 -8.97
C THR A 74 8.56 -24.29 -9.92
N ASP A 75 9.77 -24.47 -10.45
CA ASP A 75 10.13 -25.60 -11.30
C ASP A 75 10.02 -26.92 -10.54
N ALA A 76 10.49 -26.95 -9.29
CA ALA A 76 10.44 -28.15 -8.43
C ALA A 76 9.02 -28.64 -8.13
N VAL A 77 8.02 -27.73 -8.14
CA VAL A 77 6.59 -28.09 -7.99
C VAL A 77 5.86 -28.26 -9.33
N GLY A 78 6.61 -28.31 -10.44
CA GLY A 78 6.07 -28.58 -11.77
C GLY A 78 5.41 -27.38 -12.46
N VAL A 79 5.61 -26.16 -11.98
CA VAL A 79 5.11 -24.95 -12.65
C VAL A 79 6.12 -24.53 -13.70
N SER A 80 5.77 -24.73 -14.98
CA SER A 80 6.63 -24.29 -16.09
C SER A 80 6.75 -22.77 -16.15
N GLU A 81 7.86 -22.26 -16.68
CA GLU A 81 8.07 -20.82 -16.85
C GLU A 81 6.98 -20.17 -17.71
N HIS A 82 6.51 -20.87 -18.75
CA HIS A 82 5.40 -20.38 -19.58
C HIS A 82 4.11 -20.22 -18.76
N LEU A 83 3.73 -21.22 -17.96
CA LEU A 83 2.53 -21.16 -17.11
C LEU A 83 2.67 -20.03 -16.08
N TYR A 84 3.83 -19.97 -15.42
CA TYR A 84 4.12 -18.89 -14.48
C TYR A 84 3.95 -17.51 -15.13
N HIS A 85 4.54 -17.33 -16.33
CA HIS A 85 4.49 -16.07 -17.07
C HIS A 85 3.04 -15.67 -17.43
N VAL A 86 2.25 -16.61 -17.96
CA VAL A 86 0.84 -16.34 -18.30
C VAL A 86 0.04 -15.94 -17.07
N VAL A 87 0.21 -16.64 -15.95
CA VAL A 87 -0.47 -16.31 -14.69
C VAL A 87 0.01 -14.97 -14.14
N ALA A 88 1.32 -14.70 -14.14
CA ALA A 88 1.88 -13.47 -13.62
C ALA A 88 1.42 -12.24 -14.41
N VAL A 89 1.41 -12.33 -15.75
CA VAL A 89 0.96 -11.24 -16.62
C VAL A 89 -0.53 -11.00 -16.48
N SER A 90 -1.36 -12.05 -16.52
CA SER A 90 -2.82 -11.90 -16.44
C SER A 90 -3.25 -11.42 -15.06
N ALA A 91 -2.82 -12.08 -13.98
CA ALA A 91 -3.17 -11.66 -12.62
C ALA A 91 -2.57 -10.30 -12.27
N GLY A 92 -1.32 -10.05 -12.68
CA GLY A 92 -0.63 -8.77 -12.49
C GLY A 92 -1.32 -7.62 -13.23
N SER A 93 -1.81 -7.86 -14.45
CA SER A 93 -2.57 -6.85 -15.21
C SER A 93 -3.90 -6.53 -14.53
N ILE A 94 -4.67 -7.54 -14.11
CA ILE A 94 -5.94 -7.35 -13.40
C ILE A 94 -5.71 -6.55 -12.10
N ALA A 95 -4.74 -6.95 -11.29
CA ALA A 95 -4.39 -6.25 -10.05
C ALA A 95 -3.89 -4.82 -10.33
N GLY A 96 -3.05 -4.65 -11.36
CA GLY A 96 -2.52 -3.36 -11.80
C GLY A 96 -3.62 -2.40 -12.25
N PHE A 97 -4.56 -2.83 -13.08
CA PHE A 97 -5.70 -2.00 -13.49
C PHE A 97 -6.61 -1.67 -12.30
N ALA A 98 -6.87 -2.64 -11.41
CA ALA A 98 -7.68 -2.41 -10.22
C ALA A 98 -7.05 -1.34 -9.31
N VAL A 99 -5.74 -1.44 -9.04
CA VAL A 99 -5.05 -0.48 -8.17
C VAL A 99 -4.95 0.91 -8.81
N ILE A 100 -4.73 1.00 -10.13
CA ILE A 100 -4.70 2.28 -10.85
C ILE A 100 -6.08 2.94 -10.86
N ALA A 101 -7.14 2.19 -11.15
CA ALA A 101 -8.51 2.71 -11.07
C ALA A 101 -8.85 3.16 -9.64
N GLY A 102 -8.51 2.35 -8.64
CA GLY A 102 -8.72 2.68 -7.24
C GLY A 102 -8.01 3.97 -6.81
N ILE A 103 -6.70 4.10 -7.10
CA ILE A 103 -5.96 5.33 -6.76
C ILE A 103 -6.46 6.52 -7.57
N GLY A 104 -6.86 6.33 -8.83
CA GLY A 104 -7.45 7.38 -9.66
C GLY A 104 -8.72 7.97 -9.03
N ILE A 105 -9.65 7.12 -8.56
CA ILE A 105 -10.85 7.54 -7.84
C ILE A 105 -10.49 8.28 -6.54
N LEU A 106 -9.53 7.77 -5.78
CA LEU A 106 -9.09 8.40 -4.52
C LEU A 106 -8.42 9.76 -4.75
N LEU A 107 -7.61 9.90 -5.78
CA LEU A 107 -6.99 11.17 -6.17
C LEU A 107 -8.04 12.14 -6.70
N TYR A 108 -8.94 11.71 -7.59
CA TYR A 108 -10.05 12.53 -8.07
C TYR A 108 -10.86 13.11 -6.89
N ARG A 109 -11.26 12.24 -5.94
CA ARG A 109 -11.95 12.65 -4.71
C ARG A 109 -11.15 13.71 -3.95
N ARG A 110 -9.84 13.53 -3.83
CA ARG A 110 -8.95 14.42 -3.08
C ARG A 110 -8.80 15.80 -3.71
N PHE A 111 -8.86 15.88 -5.02
CA PHE A 111 -8.75 17.16 -5.74
C PHE A 111 -10.09 17.88 -5.87
N THR A 112 -11.21 17.16 -5.98
CA THR A 112 -12.53 17.74 -6.25
C THR A 112 -13.31 18.10 -4.99
N VAL A 113 -13.18 17.31 -3.91
CA VAL A 113 -13.89 17.57 -2.65
C VAL A 113 -13.08 18.54 -1.78
N SER A 114 -13.57 19.78 -1.62
CA SER A 114 -12.85 20.87 -0.97
C SER A 114 -12.40 20.54 0.46
N ALA A 115 -13.25 19.94 1.29
CA ALA A 115 -12.91 19.53 2.65
C ALA A 115 -11.80 18.47 2.70
N VAL A 116 -11.80 17.50 1.76
CA VAL A 116 -10.76 16.48 1.65
C VAL A 116 -9.45 17.12 1.16
N ARG A 117 -9.52 18.05 0.22
CA ARG A 117 -8.37 18.79 -0.29
C ARG A 117 -7.68 19.61 0.79
N GLN A 118 -8.45 20.32 1.63
CA GLN A 118 -7.92 21.10 2.75
C GLN A 118 -7.25 20.22 3.81
N ALA A 119 -7.75 19.00 4.03
CA ALA A 119 -7.14 18.02 4.93
C ALA A 119 -5.91 17.32 4.34
N THR A 120 -5.47 17.67 3.13
CA THR A 120 -4.33 17.06 2.43
C THR A 120 -3.06 17.84 2.70
N THR A 121 -2.09 17.20 3.34
CA THR A 121 -0.78 17.79 3.64
C THR A 121 0.17 17.72 2.44
N THR A 122 1.27 18.48 2.47
CA THR A 122 2.33 18.40 1.44
C THR A 122 2.98 17.02 1.42
N ASN A 123 3.16 16.40 2.59
CA ASN A 123 3.64 15.02 2.73
C ASN A 123 2.71 14.02 2.01
N ASP A 124 1.39 14.19 2.14
CA ASP A 124 0.42 13.35 1.41
C ASP A 124 0.57 13.49 -0.11
N LYS A 125 0.80 14.71 -0.60
CA LYS A 125 0.97 14.95 -2.05
C LYS A 125 2.21 14.24 -2.58
N LEU A 126 3.34 14.35 -1.87
CA LEU A 126 4.58 13.66 -2.24
C LEU A 126 4.42 12.14 -2.19
N MET A 127 3.80 11.62 -1.14
CA MET A 127 3.49 10.19 -1.02
C MET A 127 2.62 9.69 -2.18
N TYR A 128 1.56 10.43 -2.55
CA TYR A 128 0.72 10.05 -3.69
C TYR A 128 1.45 10.12 -5.02
N LEU A 129 2.34 11.10 -5.20
CA LEU A 129 3.18 11.20 -6.39
C LEU A 129 4.08 9.96 -6.54
N LEU A 130 4.80 9.60 -5.49
CA LEU A 130 5.69 8.42 -5.50
C LEU A 130 4.91 7.12 -5.67
N LEU A 131 3.77 6.99 -4.97
CA LEU A 131 2.92 5.81 -5.06
C LEU A 131 2.32 5.66 -6.47
N ALA A 132 1.77 6.72 -7.04
CA ALA A 132 1.22 6.70 -8.40
C ALA A 132 2.31 6.39 -9.44
N ALA A 133 3.49 6.98 -9.29
CA ALA A 133 4.63 6.71 -10.17
C ALA A 133 5.07 5.24 -10.07
N ALA A 134 5.15 4.67 -8.86
CA ALA A 134 5.46 3.25 -8.66
C ALA A 134 4.43 2.34 -9.35
N LEU A 135 3.15 2.62 -9.17
CA LEU A 135 2.06 1.83 -9.76
C LEU A 135 2.03 1.91 -11.29
N ILE A 136 2.20 3.12 -11.84
CA ILE A 136 2.22 3.32 -13.29
C ILE A 136 3.43 2.62 -13.91
N THR A 137 4.62 2.83 -13.36
CA THR A 137 5.84 2.19 -13.90
C THR A 137 5.81 0.67 -13.72
N GLY A 138 5.23 0.16 -12.63
CA GLY A 138 5.02 -1.27 -12.43
C GLY A 138 4.07 -1.89 -13.45
N LEU A 139 2.94 -1.23 -13.71
CA LEU A 139 2.00 -1.69 -14.74
C LEU A 139 2.61 -1.60 -16.14
N LEU A 140 3.37 -0.55 -16.44
CA LEU A 140 4.12 -0.41 -17.68
C LEU A 140 5.16 -1.54 -17.86
N ASN A 141 5.84 -1.95 -16.81
CA ASN A 141 6.75 -3.10 -16.88
C ASN A 141 5.98 -4.39 -17.16
N THR A 142 4.82 -4.60 -16.51
CA THR A 142 4.01 -5.80 -16.73
C THR A 142 3.46 -5.87 -18.17
N LEU A 143 2.91 -4.77 -18.68
CA LEU A 143 2.33 -4.72 -20.03
C LEU A 143 3.37 -4.49 -21.09
N GLY A 144 4.30 -3.56 -20.87
CA GLY A 144 5.29 -3.14 -21.86
C GLY A 144 6.27 -4.25 -22.21
N SER A 145 6.80 -4.94 -21.22
CA SER A 145 7.73 -6.05 -21.44
C SER A 145 7.07 -7.29 -22.06
N ASN A 146 5.74 -7.38 -22.06
CA ASN A 146 5.03 -8.54 -22.61
C ASN A 146 4.29 -8.25 -23.92
N LEU A 147 3.83 -7.02 -24.12
CA LEU A 147 3.02 -6.65 -25.27
C LEU A 147 3.76 -5.77 -26.29
N LEU A 148 4.72 -4.94 -25.84
CA LEU A 148 5.31 -3.89 -26.67
C LEU A 148 6.80 -4.10 -26.98
N TRP A 149 7.59 -4.57 -26.02
CA TRP A 149 9.07 -4.56 -26.11
C TRP A 149 9.71 -5.96 -26.13
N GLY A 150 8.91 -7.01 -26.24
CA GLY A 150 9.34 -8.39 -26.13
C GLY A 150 9.40 -8.88 -24.69
N THR A 151 9.35 -10.20 -24.53
CA THR A 151 9.30 -10.84 -23.20
C THR A 151 10.63 -10.66 -22.48
N TYR A 152 10.63 -10.02 -21.33
CA TYR A 152 11.78 -9.88 -20.47
C TYR A 152 11.59 -10.69 -19.18
N ASN A 153 12.53 -11.62 -18.93
CA ASN A 153 12.50 -12.45 -17.73
C ASN A 153 13.23 -11.76 -16.56
N TYR A 154 12.51 -10.98 -15.79
CA TYR A 154 13.04 -10.30 -14.60
C TYR A 154 13.44 -11.30 -13.47
N ARG A 155 12.99 -12.56 -13.54
CA ARG A 155 13.34 -13.60 -12.55
C ARG A 155 14.80 -14.04 -12.65
N GLU A 156 15.46 -13.77 -13.77
CA GLU A 156 16.87 -14.06 -13.99
C GLU A 156 17.80 -12.89 -13.59
N THR A 157 17.25 -11.70 -13.39
CA THR A 157 18.03 -10.48 -13.15
C THR A 157 17.57 -9.72 -11.90
N VAL A 158 16.43 -9.04 -11.95
CA VAL A 158 15.91 -8.23 -10.84
C VAL A 158 15.71 -9.06 -9.57
N SER A 159 15.16 -10.27 -9.71
CA SER A 159 14.83 -11.11 -8.57
C SER A 159 16.08 -11.66 -7.85
N PRO A 160 17.11 -12.20 -8.54
CA PRO A 160 18.38 -12.56 -7.91
C PRO A 160 19.09 -11.37 -7.30
N TRP A 161 19.12 -10.21 -7.99
CA TRP A 161 19.68 -8.99 -7.41
C TRP A 161 18.98 -8.63 -6.09
N PHE A 162 17.65 -8.62 -6.06
CA PHE A 162 16.90 -8.27 -4.85
C PHE A 162 17.19 -9.25 -3.70
N ARG A 163 17.20 -10.56 -3.99
CA ARG A 163 17.54 -11.58 -2.98
C ARG A 163 18.97 -11.47 -2.47
N SER A 164 19.92 -11.07 -3.32
CA SER A 164 21.32 -10.89 -2.93
C SER A 164 21.53 -9.79 -1.88
N LEU A 165 20.60 -8.82 -1.78
CA LEU A 165 20.63 -7.80 -0.73
C LEU A 165 20.50 -8.40 0.67
N PHE A 166 19.71 -9.47 0.84
CA PHE A 166 19.49 -10.12 2.13
C PHE A 166 20.66 -11.01 2.57
N THR A 167 21.50 -11.40 1.63
CA THR A 167 22.76 -12.14 1.93
C THR A 167 23.95 -11.22 2.18
N LEU A 168 23.74 -9.89 2.10
CA LEU A 168 24.79 -8.85 2.22
C LEU A 168 25.90 -8.95 1.16
N HIS A 169 25.63 -9.64 0.06
CA HIS A 169 26.50 -9.75 -1.11
C HIS A 169 25.76 -9.31 -2.36
N PRO A 170 25.50 -7.99 -2.50
CA PRO A 170 24.70 -7.47 -3.62
C PRO A 170 25.40 -7.69 -4.97
N HIS A 171 24.63 -8.08 -5.96
CA HIS A 171 25.05 -8.24 -7.36
C HIS A 171 24.46 -7.11 -8.22
N PRO A 172 25.01 -5.88 -8.16
CA PRO A 172 24.46 -4.71 -8.85
C PRO A 172 24.52 -4.81 -10.38
N ASP A 173 25.42 -5.61 -10.92
CA ASP A 173 25.57 -5.94 -12.34
C ASP A 173 24.27 -6.51 -12.92
N LEU A 174 23.58 -7.35 -12.19
CA LEU A 174 22.27 -7.91 -12.57
C LEU A 174 21.22 -6.82 -12.78
N MET A 175 21.26 -5.77 -11.98
CA MET A 175 20.32 -4.66 -12.09
C MET A 175 20.72 -3.65 -13.17
N ILE A 176 22.03 -3.44 -13.37
CA ILE A 176 22.55 -2.55 -14.43
C ILE A 176 22.20 -3.10 -15.81
N GLY A 177 22.19 -4.41 -16.00
CA GLY A 177 21.84 -5.07 -17.25
C GLY A 177 20.35 -5.09 -17.59
N THR A 178 19.46 -4.63 -16.67
CA THR A 178 18.01 -4.64 -16.91
C THR A 178 17.58 -3.50 -17.82
N PRO A 179 16.42 -3.61 -18.52
CA PRO A 179 15.82 -2.48 -19.21
C PRO A 179 15.60 -1.28 -18.28
N TRP A 180 15.80 -0.08 -18.83
CA TRP A 180 15.72 1.16 -18.03
C TRP A 180 14.39 1.33 -17.29
N THR A 181 13.29 0.78 -17.80
CA THR A 181 11.96 0.85 -17.18
C THR A 181 11.93 0.12 -15.83
N PHE A 182 12.61 -1.04 -15.72
CA PHE A 182 12.78 -1.76 -14.45
C PHE A 182 13.67 -0.99 -13.48
N GLN A 183 14.74 -0.36 -14.00
CA GLN A 183 15.61 0.48 -13.18
C GLN A 183 14.87 1.69 -12.60
N VAL A 184 14.08 2.39 -13.41
CA VAL A 184 13.27 3.54 -12.96
C VAL A 184 12.23 3.09 -11.93
N HIS A 185 11.53 1.99 -12.19
CA HIS A 185 10.59 1.43 -11.23
C HIS A 185 11.27 1.08 -9.90
N GLY A 186 12.41 0.41 -9.95
CA GLY A 186 13.18 0.05 -8.75
C GLY A 186 13.61 1.28 -7.94
N LEU A 187 14.07 2.35 -8.59
CA LEU A 187 14.43 3.60 -7.89
C LEU A 187 13.23 4.26 -7.21
N ILE A 188 12.09 4.33 -7.90
CA ILE A 188 10.86 4.90 -7.34
C ILE A 188 10.40 4.07 -6.13
N VAL A 189 10.40 2.74 -6.24
CA VAL A 189 10.00 1.84 -5.16
C VAL A 189 10.95 1.95 -3.97
N LEU A 190 12.27 1.97 -4.17
CA LEU A 190 13.25 2.16 -3.10
C LEU A 190 13.07 3.52 -2.41
N THR A 191 12.81 4.58 -3.17
CA THR A 191 12.51 5.90 -2.62
C THR A 191 11.22 5.87 -1.79
N LEU A 192 10.17 5.21 -2.29
CA LEU A 192 8.91 5.04 -1.58
C LEU A 192 9.09 4.24 -0.28
N ILE A 193 9.87 3.16 -0.31
CA ILE A 193 10.21 2.34 0.87
C ILE A 193 10.92 3.21 1.92
N GLY A 194 11.96 3.95 1.52
CA GLY A 194 12.69 4.83 2.45
C GLY A 194 11.83 5.94 3.04
N PHE A 195 10.87 6.44 2.27
CA PHE A 195 9.95 7.50 2.68
C PHE A 195 8.72 6.98 3.44
N TRP A 196 8.42 5.68 3.38
CA TRP A 196 7.24 5.05 3.94
C TRP A 196 6.94 5.40 5.39
N PRO A 197 7.90 5.30 6.33
CA PRO A 197 7.67 5.55 7.76
C PRO A 197 7.15 6.95 8.05
N TYR A 198 7.50 7.91 7.22
CA TYR A 198 7.17 9.33 7.39
C TYR A 198 5.81 9.70 6.79
N THR A 199 5.10 8.74 6.21
CA THR A 199 3.83 8.93 5.52
C THR A 199 2.67 8.26 6.26
N ARG A 200 1.47 8.39 5.72
CA ARG A 200 0.30 7.62 6.19
C ARG A 200 0.33 6.14 5.80
N LEU A 201 1.27 5.71 4.96
CA LEU A 201 1.40 4.30 4.57
C LEU A 201 1.72 3.38 5.75
N VAL A 202 2.18 3.92 6.88
CA VAL A 202 2.39 3.17 8.14
C VAL A 202 1.14 2.43 8.61
N HIS A 203 -0.07 2.88 8.22
CA HIS A 203 -1.31 2.21 8.59
C HIS A 203 -1.39 0.75 8.09
N MET A 204 -0.62 0.39 7.07
CA MET A 204 -0.50 -1.00 6.60
C MET A 204 -0.08 -1.94 7.74
N PHE A 205 0.80 -1.48 8.64
CA PHE A 205 1.28 -2.25 9.78
C PHE A 205 0.38 -2.18 11.01
N SER A 206 -0.67 -1.36 10.97
CA SER A 206 -1.71 -1.28 12.01
C SER A 206 -3.02 -1.96 11.58
N ALA A 207 -3.00 -2.72 10.50
CA ALA A 207 -4.17 -3.49 10.05
C ALA A 207 -4.61 -4.46 11.16
N PRO A 208 -5.90 -4.46 11.55
CA PRO A 208 -6.39 -5.26 12.67
C PRO A 208 -6.58 -6.72 12.26
N VAL A 209 -5.50 -7.40 11.88
CA VAL A 209 -5.52 -8.81 11.42
C VAL A 209 -6.19 -9.74 12.44
N GLY A 210 -6.08 -9.43 13.73
CA GLY A 210 -6.75 -10.18 14.79
C GLY A 210 -8.28 -10.22 14.67
N TYR A 211 -8.90 -9.30 13.93
CA TYR A 211 -10.35 -9.34 13.71
C TYR A 211 -10.81 -10.47 12.79
N LEU A 212 -9.90 -11.06 12.01
CA LEU A 212 -10.21 -12.24 11.19
C LEU A 212 -10.55 -13.47 12.04
N VAL A 213 -9.98 -13.55 13.25
CA VAL A 213 -10.15 -14.70 14.17
C VAL A 213 -10.86 -14.32 15.46
N ARG A 214 -11.15 -13.05 15.69
CA ARG A 214 -11.83 -12.57 16.87
C ARG A 214 -13.34 -12.76 16.73
N PRO A 215 -14.04 -13.30 17.74
CA PRO A 215 -15.49 -13.33 17.75
C PRO A 215 -16.04 -11.90 17.74
N TYR A 216 -17.12 -11.69 17.02
CA TYR A 216 -17.78 -10.39 16.95
C TYR A 216 -18.26 -9.94 18.34
N VAL A 217 -18.15 -8.65 18.61
CA VAL A 217 -18.60 -8.05 19.87
C VAL A 217 -20.07 -7.70 19.75
N VAL A 218 -20.91 -8.37 20.55
CA VAL A 218 -22.33 -8.05 20.64
C VAL A 218 -22.52 -6.95 21.69
N TYR A 219 -22.80 -5.75 21.24
CA TYR A 219 -23.28 -4.68 22.14
C TYR A 219 -24.75 -4.94 22.44
N ARG A 220 -25.02 -5.55 23.59
CA ARG A 220 -26.39 -5.63 24.11
C ARG A 220 -26.66 -4.37 24.92
N SER A 221 -27.69 -3.60 24.56
CA SER A 221 -28.19 -2.62 25.47
C SER A 221 -28.65 -3.36 26.72
N LYS A 222 -28.13 -2.99 27.90
CA LYS A 222 -28.63 -3.46 29.15
C LYS A 222 -30.16 -3.13 29.14
N PRO A 223 -31.07 -4.12 29.34
CA PRO A 223 -32.47 -3.77 29.43
C PRO A 223 -32.55 -2.71 30.52
N THR A 224 -32.87 -1.49 30.15
CA THR A 224 -33.25 -0.48 31.09
C THR A 224 -34.51 -1.10 31.72
N HIS A 225 -34.38 -1.67 32.92
CA HIS A 225 -35.55 -1.86 33.74
C HIS A 225 -36.36 -0.57 33.58
N ALA A 226 -37.65 -0.68 33.44
CA ALA A 226 -38.57 0.40 33.14
C ALA A 226 -38.47 1.62 34.10
N VAL A 227 -37.20 1.93 34.47
CA VAL A 227 -36.78 3.10 35.21
C VAL A 227 -36.82 4.25 34.22
N ASP A 228 -38.01 4.71 34.09
CA ASP A 228 -38.25 6.11 33.89
C ASP A 228 -37.83 6.64 32.50
N LYS A 229 -38.59 6.26 31.47
CA LYS A 229 -38.68 7.08 30.25
C LYS A 229 -38.87 8.57 30.59
N ARG A 230 -39.43 8.91 31.78
CA ARG A 230 -39.58 10.26 32.28
C ARG A 230 -38.27 10.94 32.71
N ARG A 231 -37.26 10.18 33.16
CA ARG A 231 -35.97 10.77 33.52
C ARG A 231 -35.12 11.14 32.29
N PHE A 232 -35.18 10.35 31.22
CA PHE A 232 -34.47 10.68 29.98
C PHE A 232 -35.15 11.81 29.21
N ALA A 233 -36.49 11.91 29.23
CA ALA A 233 -37.18 13.04 28.66
C ALA A 233 -36.82 14.36 29.36
N ARG A 234 -36.64 14.34 30.68
CA ARG A 234 -36.22 15.52 31.45
C ARG A 234 -34.75 15.92 31.22
N ALA A 235 -33.87 15.03 30.82
CA ALA A 235 -32.46 15.36 30.58
C ALA A 235 -32.26 16.22 29.32
N TRP A 236 -33.25 16.28 28.43
CA TRP A 236 -33.21 17.07 27.18
C TRP A 236 -34.21 18.24 27.18
N GLU A 237 -34.89 18.44 28.30
CA GLU A 237 -35.75 19.63 28.46
C GLU A 237 -34.82 20.85 28.64
N THR A 238 -35.04 21.88 27.83
CA THR A 238 -34.38 23.18 27.99
C THR A 238 -34.53 23.67 29.43
N PRO A 239 -33.47 24.17 30.07
CA PRO A 239 -33.57 24.72 31.42
C PRO A 239 -34.67 25.77 31.45
N ALA A 240 -35.66 25.59 32.35
CA ALA A 240 -36.72 26.58 32.54
C ALA A 240 -36.07 27.92 32.88
N LEU A 241 -36.27 28.93 32.06
CA LEU A 241 -35.82 30.27 32.34
C LEU A 241 -36.42 30.70 33.69
N PRO A 242 -35.63 31.33 34.59
CA PRO A 242 -36.16 31.81 35.85
C PRO A 242 -37.27 32.79 35.55
N ARG A 243 -38.45 32.52 36.11
CA ARG A 243 -39.57 33.44 36.06
C ARG A 243 -39.16 34.72 36.81
N LYS A 244 -39.23 35.87 36.11
CA LYS A 244 -39.06 37.19 36.73
C LYS A 244 -40.20 37.49 37.69
#